data_7237ef42aa15a39e832f1c2ac0e6339f
#
_entry.id   7237ef42aa15a39e832f1c2ac0e6339f
#
_cell.length_a   1.000
_cell.length_b   1.000
_cell.length_c   1.000
_cell.angle_alpha   90.00
_cell.angle_beta   90.00
_cell.angle_gamma   90.00
#
_symmetry.space_group_name_H-M   'P 1'
#
loop_
_entity.id
_entity.type
_entity.pdbx_description
1 polymer ?
#
loop_
_entity_poly.entity_id
_entity_poly.type
_entity_poly.pdbx_seq_one_letter_code
_entity_poly.pdbx_strand_id
1 'polypeptide(L)'
;PAIEALNGGAKDGGFAHNTGEGGISPYHKKHGGDLIWQIGTGYFGCRSESGGFDGALFKENSSSDQVKMIEIKLSQGAKPGHGGILPAAKVTKEISEIRGVPMGRDVNSPPAHTAFSTPIELVNFVKELRDLSGGKPIGFKICIGKKREFLSICKAMVKTGIKPDFIVVDGGEGGTGAAPIEFTNHIGCPGIEALILVQNCLTGFGLRDDIKIIATGKVTAGSAQ
;
A
#
# COMPACT_ATOMS: atom_id res chain seq x y z
N PRO A 1 17.44 10.44 8.13
CA PRO A 1 16.87 11.69 8.67
C PRO A 1 15.39 11.86 8.32
N ALA A 2 14.97 11.70 7.01
CA ALA A 2 13.58 11.97 6.62
C ALA A 2 12.56 11.05 7.29
N ILE A 3 12.80 9.73 7.29
CA ILE A 3 11.90 8.76 7.92
C ILE A 3 11.78 9.01 9.44
N GLU A 4 12.88 9.35 10.11
CA GLU A 4 12.87 9.69 11.52
C GLU A 4 12.04 10.95 11.79
N ALA A 5 12.23 12.00 10.99
CA ALA A 5 11.46 13.24 11.13
C ALA A 5 9.96 13.00 10.91
N LEU A 6 9.59 12.19 9.90
CA LEU A 6 8.19 11.84 9.62
C LEU A 6 7.58 11.02 10.78
N ASN A 7 8.29 10.03 11.31
CA ASN A 7 7.77 9.24 12.42
C ASN A 7 7.71 10.05 13.73
N GLY A 8 8.71 10.91 13.99
CA GLY A 8 8.68 11.83 15.13
C GLY A 8 7.49 12.79 15.04
N GLY A 9 7.29 13.43 13.87
CA GLY A 9 6.15 14.31 13.66
C GLY A 9 4.80 13.61 13.77
N ALA A 10 4.70 12.37 13.29
CA ALA A 10 3.49 11.55 13.46
C ALA A 10 3.22 11.25 14.94
N LYS A 11 4.27 10.94 15.71
CA LYS A 11 4.17 10.73 17.15
C LYS A 11 3.65 11.98 17.88
N ASP A 12 4.26 13.11 17.59
CA ASP A 12 3.91 14.39 18.21
C ASP A 12 2.50 14.86 17.81
N GLY A 13 2.12 14.62 16.55
CA GLY A 13 0.81 14.96 16.00
C GLY A 13 -0.31 13.99 16.34
N GLY A 14 -0.01 12.81 16.91
CA GLY A 14 -1.01 11.80 17.27
C GLY A 14 -1.68 11.12 16.04
N PHE A 15 -0.93 10.96 14.94
CA PHE A 15 -1.39 10.27 13.74
C PHE A 15 -0.40 9.20 13.28
N ALA A 16 -0.81 8.35 12.34
CA ALA A 16 0.01 7.24 11.87
C ALA A 16 0.89 7.64 10.67
N HIS A 17 2.13 7.14 10.66
CA HIS A 17 3.09 7.26 9.56
C HIS A 17 3.00 6.04 8.65
N ASN A 18 2.72 6.23 7.37
CA ASN A 18 2.79 5.16 6.36
C ASN A 18 4.25 4.86 6.01
N THR A 19 4.65 3.60 6.10
CA THR A 19 6.06 3.20 5.90
C THR A 19 6.54 3.31 4.45
N GLY A 20 5.61 3.38 3.49
CA GLY A 20 5.94 3.08 2.10
C GLY A 20 6.28 1.59 1.91
N GLU A 21 6.51 1.19 0.65
CA GLU A 21 6.67 -0.23 0.26
C GLU A 21 8.04 -0.85 0.57
N GLY A 22 8.97 -0.08 1.12
CA GLY A 22 10.36 -0.52 1.36
C GLY A 22 10.58 -1.42 2.57
N GLY A 23 9.54 -1.75 3.32
CA GLY A 23 9.60 -2.46 4.59
C GLY A 23 9.74 -1.52 5.79
N ILE A 24 9.67 -2.10 6.99
CA ILE A 24 9.83 -1.35 8.25
C ILE A 24 11.31 -1.29 8.61
N SER A 25 11.89 -0.09 8.64
CA SER A 25 13.28 0.14 9.03
C SER A 25 13.40 0.50 10.51
N PRO A 26 14.61 0.43 11.09
CA PRO A 26 14.86 0.96 12.43
C PRO A 26 14.47 2.44 12.60
N TYR A 27 14.58 3.22 11.54
CA TYR A 27 14.20 4.64 11.53
C TYR A 27 12.70 4.88 11.72
N HIS A 28 11.84 3.97 11.24
CA HIS A 28 10.40 4.00 11.50
C HIS A 28 10.08 3.71 12.97
N LYS A 29 10.93 2.95 13.67
CA LYS A 29 10.71 2.51 15.05
C LYS A 29 11.24 3.49 16.08
N LYS A 30 12.19 4.36 15.72
CA LYS A 30 13.01 5.16 16.63
C LYS A 30 12.20 6.06 17.58
N HIS A 31 11.16 6.71 17.11
CA HIS A 31 10.34 7.62 17.91
C HIS A 31 9.06 6.97 18.47
N GLY A 32 8.75 5.75 18.07
CA GLY A 32 7.56 5.03 18.54
C GLY A 32 6.23 5.63 18.07
N GLY A 33 6.23 6.38 16.96
CA GLY A 33 5.00 6.83 16.32
C GLY A 33 4.27 5.67 15.64
N ASP A 34 2.94 5.70 15.63
CA ASP A 34 2.10 4.68 15.02
C ASP A 34 2.40 4.50 13.54
N LEU A 35 2.37 3.25 13.06
CA LEU A 35 2.72 2.91 11.70
C LEU A 35 1.51 2.29 10.95
N ILE A 36 1.38 2.69 9.68
CA ILE A 36 0.67 1.92 8.67
C ILE A 36 1.74 1.19 7.85
N TRP A 37 1.82 -0.12 8.00
CA TRP A 37 2.79 -0.91 7.22
C TRP A 37 2.26 -1.15 5.83
N GLN A 38 2.93 -0.58 4.82
CA GLN A 38 2.57 -0.77 3.43
C GLN A 38 3.34 -1.94 2.81
N ILE A 39 2.60 -2.87 2.19
CA ILE A 39 3.14 -4.04 1.51
C ILE A 39 2.95 -3.85 0.00
N GLY A 40 4.06 -3.67 -0.71
CA GLY A 40 4.09 -3.62 -2.17
C GLY A 40 4.32 -5.01 -2.80
N THR A 41 4.40 -5.04 -4.11
CA THR A 41 4.60 -6.26 -4.91
C THR A 41 5.96 -6.93 -4.69
N GLY A 42 6.91 -6.23 -4.06
CA GLY A 42 8.19 -6.78 -3.63
C GLY A 42 8.16 -7.47 -2.27
N TYR A 43 7.05 -7.38 -1.53
CA TYR A 43 6.84 -7.97 -0.19
C TYR A 43 7.95 -7.66 0.83
N PHE A 44 8.61 -6.52 0.74
CA PHE A 44 9.69 -6.16 1.66
C PHE A 44 9.21 -6.14 3.11
N GLY A 45 9.93 -6.89 3.96
CA GLY A 45 9.56 -7.17 5.33
C GLY A 45 8.71 -8.44 5.54
N CYS A 46 8.15 -9.01 4.48
CA CYS A 46 7.46 -10.31 4.49
C CYS A 46 7.72 -11.09 3.19
N ARG A 47 8.97 -10.96 2.68
CA ARG A 47 9.41 -11.55 1.43
C ARG A 47 10.08 -12.90 1.67
N SER A 48 9.63 -13.95 0.97
CA SER A 48 10.30 -15.24 0.92
C SER A 48 11.60 -15.17 0.11
N GLU A 49 12.45 -16.18 0.22
CA GLU A 49 13.68 -16.29 -0.58
C GLU A 49 13.40 -16.30 -2.10
N SER A 50 12.26 -16.88 -2.50
CA SER A 50 11.81 -16.90 -3.89
C SER A 50 11.20 -15.58 -4.37
N GLY A 51 11.02 -14.61 -3.47
CA GLY A 51 10.48 -13.29 -3.77
C GLY A 51 8.98 -13.13 -3.61
N GLY A 52 8.28 -14.15 -3.18
CA GLY A 52 6.85 -14.14 -2.89
C GLY A 52 6.51 -13.69 -1.46
N PHE A 53 5.24 -13.78 -1.11
CA PHE A 53 4.75 -13.52 0.23
C PHE A 53 5.13 -14.65 1.20
N ASP A 54 5.55 -14.28 2.39
CA ASP A 54 5.84 -15.18 3.52
C ASP A 54 4.97 -14.81 4.72
N GLY A 55 4.01 -15.68 5.05
CA GLY A 55 3.05 -15.45 6.13
C GLY A 55 3.68 -15.48 7.53
N ALA A 56 4.79 -16.23 7.74
CA ALA A 56 5.47 -16.28 9.03
C ALA A 56 6.21 -14.95 9.31
N LEU A 57 6.98 -14.47 8.34
CA LEU A 57 7.62 -13.16 8.41
C LEU A 57 6.60 -12.01 8.54
N PHE A 58 5.48 -12.13 7.83
CA PHE A 58 4.39 -11.15 7.96
C PHE A 58 3.85 -11.13 9.38
N LYS A 59 3.52 -12.29 9.95
CA LYS A 59 3.01 -12.42 11.32
C LYS A 59 3.97 -11.83 12.35
N GLU A 60 5.26 -12.12 12.21
CA GLU A 60 6.30 -11.59 13.09
C GLU A 60 6.33 -10.04 13.05
N ASN A 61 6.46 -9.45 11.85
CA ASN A 61 6.57 -8.00 11.72
C ASN A 61 5.27 -7.26 12.02
N SER A 62 4.12 -7.85 11.72
CA SER A 62 2.82 -7.27 12.04
C SER A 62 2.48 -7.31 13.54
N SER A 63 3.14 -8.16 14.35
CA SER A 63 2.91 -8.27 15.79
C SER A 63 3.33 -7.03 16.59
N SER A 64 4.19 -6.19 16.03
CA SER A 64 4.64 -4.95 16.68
C SER A 64 3.46 -4.05 17.06
N ASP A 65 3.43 -3.58 18.32
CA ASP A 65 2.41 -2.65 18.81
C ASP A 65 2.39 -1.32 18.04
N GLN A 66 3.50 -0.93 17.45
CA GLN A 66 3.64 0.28 16.66
C GLN A 66 2.92 0.15 15.30
N VAL A 67 2.76 -1.07 14.77
CA VAL A 67 1.99 -1.33 13.53
C VAL A 67 0.51 -1.36 13.88
N LYS A 68 -0.21 -0.30 13.53
CA LYS A 68 -1.66 -0.17 13.80
C LYS A 68 -2.53 -0.62 12.66
N MET A 69 -2.05 -0.47 11.43
CA MET A 69 -2.80 -0.80 10.21
C MET A 69 -1.84 -1.39 9.18
N ILE A 70 -2.38 -2.15 8.23
CA ILE A 70 -1.62 -2.76 7.14
C ILE A 70 -2.29 -2.40 5.81
N GLU A 71 -1.49 -1.94 4.86
CA GLU A 71 -1.93 -1.47 3.56
C GLU A 71 -1.31 -2.29 2.43
N ILE A 72 -2.13 -2.95 1.63
CA ILE A 72 -1.70 -3.64 0.40
C ILE A 72 -1.61 -2.60 -0.72
N LYS A 73 -0.43 -2.33 -1.24
CA LYS A 73 -0.27 -1.41 -2.36
C LYS A 73 -0.51 -2.13 -3.69
N LEU A 74 -1.68 -1.91 -4.29
CA LEU A 74 -2.02 -2.45 -5.61
C LEU A 74 -1.41 -1.61 -6.73
N SER A 75 -1.49 -0.27 -6.61
CA SER A 75 -0.95 0.67 -7.57
C SER A 75 -0.72 2.04 -6.94
N GLN A 76 -0.02 2.91 -7.65
CA GLN A 76 0.17 4.32 -7.30
C GLN A 76 -0.15 5.22 -8.48
N GLY A 77 -0.58 6.46 -8.20
CA GLY A 77 -1.06 7.39 -9.22
C GLY A 77 -0.05 7.76 -10.28
N ALA A 78 1.20 7.97 -9.90
CA ALA A 78 2.25 8.40 -10.83
C ALA A 78 2.61 7.36 -11.89
N LYS A 79 2.45 6.07 -11.60
CA LYS A 79 2.82 4.97 -12.51
C LYS A 79 1.96 3.72 -12.32
N PRO A 80 0.66 3.78 -12.64
CA PRO A 80 -0.21 2.62 -12.52
C PRO A 80 0.27 1.47 -13.42
N GLY A 81 0.29 0.25 -12.88
CA GLY A 81 0.72 -0.94 -13.63
C GLY A 81 2.23 -1.11 -13.79
N HIS A 82 3.05 -0.28 -13.14
CA HIS A 82 4.50 -0.42 -13.08
C HIS A 82 4.96 -0.94 -11.72
N GLY A 83 5.88 -1.90 -11.74
CA GLY A 83 6.63 -2.33 -10.57
C GLY A 83 7.73 -1.34 -10.16
N GLY A 84 8.44 -1.66 -9.08
CA GLY A 84 9.59 -0.91 -8.61
C GLY A 84 10.89 -1.42 -9.22
N ILE A 85 11.84 -0.51 -9.45
CA ILE A 85 13.21 -0.85 -9.84
C ILE A 85 14.15 -0.20 -8.84
N LEU A 86 14.98 -1.01 -8.17
CA LEU A 86 16.07 -0.55 -7.33
C LEU A 86 17.38 -1.05 -7.95
N PRO A 87 18.18 -0.16 -8.58
CA PRO A 87 19.45 -0.54 -9.19
C PRO A 87 20.45 -1.09 -8.17
N ALA A 88 21.26 -2.07 -8.57
CA ALA A 88 22.27 -2.72 -7.74
C ALA A 88 23.19 -1.73 -7.00
N ALA A 89 23.58 -0.64 -7.65
CA ALA A 89 24.41 0.42 -7.07
C ALA A 89 23.75 1.15 -5.86
N LYS A 90 22.43 1.07 -5.73
CA LYS A 90 21.66 1.64 -4.61
C LYS A 90 21.36 0.63 -3.51
N VAL A 91 21.64 -0.66 -3.73
CA VAL A 91 21.44 -1.71 -2.72
C VAL A 91 22.63 -1.74 -1.78
N THR A 92 22.62 -0.83 -0.81
CA THR A 92 23.61 -0.81 0.29
C THR A 92 23.36 -2.01 1.22
N LYS A 93 24.33 -2.27 2.14
CA LYS A 93 24.17 -3.29 3.18
C LYS A 93 22.89 -3.07 4.00
N GLU A 94 22.64 -1.82 4.40
CA GLU A 94 21.45 -1.44 5.16
C GLU A 94 20.15 -1.72 4.38
N ILE A 95 20.09 -1.36 3.11
CA ILE A 95 18.92 -1.63 2.26
C ILE A 95 18.73 -3.12 2.04
N SER A 96 19.83 -3.87 1.86
CA SER A 96 19.83 -5.32 1.74
C SER A 96 19.18 -5.97 2.97
N GLU A 97 19.59 -5.57 4.16
CA GLU A 97 19.07 -6.08 5.43
C GLU A 97 17.59 -5.71 5.64
N ILE A 98 17.21 -4.45 5.41
CA ILE A 98 15.83 -3.98 5.60
C ILE A 98 14.85 -4.66 4.63
N ARG A 99 15.25 -4.86 3.38
CA ARG A 99 14.38 -5.41 2.33
C ARG A 99 14.46 -6.92 2.17
N GLY A 100 15.43 -7.58 2.80
CA GLY A 100 15.67 -9.01 2.65
C GLY A 100 16.11 -9.37 1.22
N VAL A 101 17.00 -8.59 0.62
CA VAL A 101 17.45 -8.76 -0.76
C VAL A 101 18.98 -8.82 -0.85
N PRO A 102 19.57 -9.56 -1.82
CA PRO A 102 21.03 -9.65 -1.95
C PRO A 102 21.64 -8.32 -2.40
N MET A 103 22.81 -7.97 -1.84
CA MET A 103 23.61 -6.83 -2.27
C MET A 103 24.12 -7.02 -3.71
N GLY A 104 24.34 -5.88 -4.41
CA GLY A 104 25.01 -5.86 -5.71
C GLY A 104 24.19 -6.43 -6.87
N ARG A 105 22.89 -6.59 -6.69
CA ARG A 105 21.94 -7.02 -7.72
C ARG A 105 20.78 -6.05 -7.81
N ASP A 106 20.26 -5.88 -9.03
CA ASP A 106 19.03 -5.13 -9.25
C ASP A 106 17.86 -5.84 -8.55
N VAL A 107 17.01 -5.07 -7.87
CA VAL A 107 15.81 -5.58 -7.24
C VAL A 107 14.61 -5.02 -7.98
N ASN A 108 13.97 -5.88 -8.75
CA ASN A 108 12.78 -5.56 -9.52
C ASN A 108 11.54 -6.10 -8.79
N SER A 109 10.61 -5.23 -8.48
CA SER A 109 9.29 -5.63 -8.00
C SER A 109 8.36 -5.84 -9.19
N PRO A 110 7.58 -6.92 -9.25
CA PRO A 110 6.66 -7.16 -10.37
C PRO A 110 5.55 -6.09 -10.40
N PRO A 111 4.89 -5.88 -11.56
CA PRO A 111 3.79 -4.92 -11.69
C PRO A 111 2.52 -5.32 -10.91
N ALA A 112 2.37 -6.59 -10.56
CA ALA A 112 1.25 -7.13 -9.81
C ALA A 112 1.73 -8.02 -8.66
N HIS A 113 0.89 -8.19 -7.64
CA HIS A 113 1.15 -9.13 -6.56
C HIS A 113 1.13 -10.58 -7.07
N THR A 114 2.02 -11.43 -6.53
CA THR A 114 2.04 -12.86 -6.85
C THR A 114 1.13 -13.68 -5.94
N ALA A 115 0.70 -13.12 -4.81
CA ALA A 115 -0.20 -13.78 -3.86
C ALA A 115 -1.65 -13.88 -4.35
N PHE A 116 -2.04 -13.06 -5.33
CA PHE A 116 -3.38 -13.05 -5.90
C PHE A 116 -3.37 -12.50 -7.32
N SER A 117 -4.33 -12.93 -8.15
CA SER A 117 -4.50 -12.50 -9.55
C SER A 117 -5.93 -12.08 -9.88
N THR A 118 -6.89 -12.37 -9.01
CA THR A 118 -8.31 -12.04 -9.19
C THR A 118 -8.84 -11.19 -8.03
N PRO A 119 -9.94 -10.43 -8.23
CA PRO A 119 -10.58 -9.69 -7.16
C PRO A 119 -11.03 -10.55 -5.97
N ILE A 120 -11.43 -11.81 -6.21
CA ILE A 120 -11.80 -12.74 -5.13
C ILE A 120 -10.57 -13.13 -4.33
N GLU A 121 -9.47 -13.43 -4.98
CA GLU A 121 -8.21 -13.75 -4.29
C GLU A 121 -7.66 -12.54 -3.51
N LEU A 122 -7.81 -11.31 -4.04
CA LEU A 122 -7.45 -10.09 -3.30
C LEU A 122 -8.22 -10.00 -1.97
N VAL A 123 -9.54 -10.16 -1.98
CA VAL A 123 -10.31 -10.07 -0.73
C VAL A 123 -10.00 -11.24 0.21
N ASN A 124 -9.72 -12.43 -0.30
CA ASN A 124 -9.24 -13.55 0.51
C ASN A 124 -7.87 -13.24 1.14
N PHE A 125 -6.98 -12.60 0.41
CA PHE A 125 -5.68 -12.15 0.93
C PHE A 125 -5.85 -11.09 2.02
N VAL A 126 -6.81 -10.16 1.89
CA VAL A 126 -7.18 -9.23 2.97
C VAL A 126 -7.58 -9.98 4.24
N LYS A 127 -8.40 -11.04 4.11
CA LYS A 127 -8.78 -11.89 5.25
C LYS A 127 -7.58 -12.61 5.85
N GLU A 128 -6.74 -13.22 5.02
CA GLU A 128 -5.51 -13.90 5.46
C GLU A 128 -4.61 -12.98 6.28
N LEU A 129 -4.32 -11.78 5.78
CA LEU A 129 -3.50 -10.80 6.50
C LEU A 129 -4.15 -10.36 7.82
N ARG A 130 -5.48 -10.21 7.86
CA ARG A 130 -6.20 -9.90 9.09
C ARG A 130 -6.07 -11.01 10.13
N ASP A 131 -6.21 -12.25 9.71
CA ASP A 131 -6.08 -13.41 10.59
C ASP A 131 -4.63 -13.54 11.11
N LEU A 132 -3.63 -13.39 10.24
CA LEU A 132 -2.21 -13.47 10.61
C LEU A 132 -1.75 -12.32 11.52
N SER A 133 -2.31 -11.14 11.38
CA SER A 133 -1.96 -9.96 12.19
C SER A 133 -2.68 -9.87 13.53
N GLY A 134 -3.51 -10.87 13.87
CA GLY A 134 -4.31 -10.85 15.09
C GLY A 134 -5.47 -9.86 15.07
N GLY A 135 -6.04 -9.60 13.89
CA GLY A 135 -7.23 -8.75 13.73
C GLY A 135 -6.95 -7.28 13.47
N LYS A 136 -5.71 -6.91 13.11
CA LYS A 136 -5.40 -5.52 12.75
C LYS A 136 -6.16 -5.09 11.49
N PRO A 137 -6.52 -3.80 11.36
CA PRO A 137 -7.17 -3.27 10.18
C PRO A 137 -6.31 -3.47 8.93
N ILE A 138 -6.92 -4.07 7.90
CA ILE A 138 -6.28 -4.31 6.59
C ILE A 138 -7.00 -3.53 5.52
N GLY A 139 -6.26 -2.72 4.77
CA GLY A 139 -6.78 -2.01 3.61
C GLY A 139 -5.90 -2.18 2.39
N PHE A 140 -6.26 -1.50 1.31
CA PHE A 140 -5.40 -1.45 0.13
C PHE A 140 -5.36 -0.05 -0.48
N LYS A 141 -4.24 0.27 -1.13
CA LYS A 141 -4.04 1.49 -1.90
C LYS A 141 -4.19 1.18 -3.38
N ILE A 142 -4.98 2.01 -4.07
CA ILE A 142 -5.24 1.88 -5.50
C ILE A 142 -5.27 3.24 -6.19
N CYS A 143 -4.68 3.32 -7.37
CA CYS A 143 -5.00 4.35 -8.35
C CYS A 143 -6.05 3.81 -9.32
N ILE A 144 -7.14 4.53 -9.50
CA ILE A 144 -8.20 4.12 -10.42
C ILE A 144 -7.72 4.31 -11.85
N GLY A 145 -7.67 3.22 -12.60
CA GLY A 145 -7.47 3.20 -14.04
C GLY A 145 -8.81 2.97 -14.74
N LYS A 146 -9.18 1.71 -14.95
CA LYS A 146 -10.46 1.34 -15.54
C LYS A 146 -11.53 1.16 -14.46
N LYS A 147 -12.62 1.91 -14.55
CA LYS A 147 -13.75 1.85 -13.59
C LYS A 147 -14.25 0.44 -13.34
N ARG A 148 -14.31 -0.41 -14.40
CA ARG A 148 -14.74 -1.81 -14.30
C ARG A 148 -13.89 -2.66 -13.36
N GLU A 149 -12.61 -2.35 -13.21
CA GLU A 149 -11.71 -3.10 -12.32
C GLU A 149 -12.10 -2.88 -10.86
N PHE A 150 -12.33 -1.64 -10.47
CA PHE A 150 -12.82 -1.33 -9.12
C PHE A 150 -14.22 -1.90 -8.86
N LEU A 151 -15.14 -1.84 -9.85
CA LEU A 151 -16.45 -2.49 -9.74
C LEU A 151 -16.33 -4.00 -9.55
N SER A 152 -15.34 -4.65 -10.16
CA SER A 152 -15.09 -6.08 -9.96
C SER A 152 -14.63 -6.40 -8.55
N ILE A 153 -13.83 -5.52 -7.94
CA ILE A 153 -13.43 -5.62 -6.52
C ILE A 153 -14.67 -5.47 -5.61
N CYS A 154 -15.54 -4.48 -5.88
CA CYS A 154 -16.78 -4.32 -5.12
C CYS A 154 -17.67 -5.57 -5.22
N LYS A 155 -17.82 -6.15 -6.41
CA LYS A 155 -18.56 -7.42 -6.60
C LYS A 155 -17.94 -8.58 -5.82
N ALA A 156 -16.62 -8.68 -5.78
CA ALA A 156 -15.92 -9.70 -4.99
C ALA A 156 -16.21 -9.54 -3.50
N MET A 157 -16.16 -8.31 -2.97
CA MET A 157 -16.50 -8.02 -1.57
C MET A 157 -17.94 -8.45 -1.23
N VAL A 158 -18.90 -8.09 -2.08
CA VAL A 158 -20.31 -8.50 -1.88
C VAL A 158 -20.46 -10.01 -1.96
N LYS A 159 -19.82 -10.66 -2.95
CA LYS A 159 -19.92 -12.11 -3.16
C LYS A 159 -19.34 -12.92 -2.02
N THR A 160 -18.23 -12.47 -1.43
CA THR A 160 -17.52 -13.20 -0.38
C THR A 160 -17.92 -12.78 1.03
N GLY A 161 -18.52 -11.60 1.18
CA GLY A 161 -18.77 -10.97 2.50
C GLY A 161 -17.49 -10.42 3.15
N ILE A 162 -16.32 -10.55 2.51
CA ILE A 162 -15.03 -10.07 3.02
C ILE A 162 -14.80 -8.64 2.54
N LYS A 163 -14.50 -7.74 3.47
CA LYS A 163 -14.30 -6.31 3.21
C LYS A 163 -12.95 -5.86 3.77
N PRO A 164 -12.22 -4.96 3.10
CA PRO A 164 -11.12 -4.23 3.72
C PRO A 164 -11.67 -3.24 4.74
N ASP A 165 -10.86 -2.84 5.70
CA ASP A 165 -11.25 -1.82 6.69
C ASP A 165 -11.15 -0.41 6.10
N PHE A 166 -10.23 -0.22 5.14
CA PHE A 166 -10.06 1.05 4.45
C PHE A 166 -9.56 0.86 3.01
N ILE A 167 -9.79 1.88 2.18
CA ILE A 167 -9.26 1.99 0.82
C ILE A 167 -8.57 3.34 0.68
N VAL A 168 -7.29 3.30 0.29
CA VAL A 168 -6.51 4.50 -0.02
C VAL A 168 -6.61 4.77 -1.52
N VAL A 169 -7.21 5.89 -1.87
CA VAL A 169 -7.39 6.33 -3.25
C VAL A 169 -6.26 7.28 -3.62
N ASP A 170 -5.39 6.85 -4.52
CA ASP A 170 -4.25 7.64 -5.00
C ASP A 170 -4.59 8.27 -6.35
N GLY A 171 -4.61 9.60 -6.41
CA GLY A 171 -4.86 10.32 -7.65
C GLY A 171 -3.77 10.10 -8.69
N GLY A 172 -4.12 10.23 -9.97
CA GLY A 172 -3.18 10.14 -11.09
C GLY A 172 -2.16 11.28 -11.15
N GLU A 173 -2.36 12.32 -10.33
CA GLU A 173 -1.51 13.50 -10.27
C GLU A 173 -0.17 13.19 -9.59
N GLY A 174 0.85 13.86 -10.06
CA GLY A 174 2.16 13.83 -9.46
C GLY A 174 3.11 12.90 -10.16
N GLY A 175 4.24 12.73 -9.55
CA GLY A 175 5.29 11.91 -10.10
C GLY A 175 6.27 11.50 -9.04
N THR A 176 6.91 10.37 -9.28
CA THR A 176 8.13 9.97 -8.59
C THR A 176 9.29 10.09 -9.59
N GLY A 177 10.54 10.17 -9.10
CA GLY A 177 11.69 10.15 -9.99
C GLY A 177 11.80 8.89 -10.87
N ALA A 178 11.05 7.83 -10.53
CA ALA A 178 11.01 6.56 -11.26
C ALA A 178 9.78 6.43 -12.18
N ALA A 179 8.86 7.40 -12.19
CA ALA A 179 7.68 7.33 -13.05
C ALA A 179 8.04 7.76 -14.48
N PRO A 180 7.67 6.96 -15.50
CA PRO A 180 7.78 7.39 -16.89
C PRO A 180 6.98 8.68 -17.12
N ILE A 181 7.52 9.58 -17.93
CA ILE A 181 6.87 10.88 -18.16
C ILE A 181 5.51 10.73 -18.85
N GLU A 182 5.35 9.69 -19.64
CA GLU A 182 4.12 9.33 -20.33
C GLU A 182 3.02 8.85 -19.39
N PHE A 183 3.39 8.42 -18.18
CA PHE A 183 2.44 7.92 -17.17
C PHE A 183 1.97 9.02 -16.22
N THR A 184 2.89 9.87 -15.79
CA THR A 184 2.61 10.91 -14.79
C THR A 184 1.56 11.88 -15.29
N ASN A 185 0.46 12.01 -14.59
CA ASN A 185 -0.72 12.82 -14.92
C ASN A 185 -1.53 12.35 -16.16
N HIS A 186 -1.22 11.19 -16.76
CA HIS A 186 -1.85 10.79 -18.02
C HIS A 186 -2.63 9.47 -17.96
N ILE A 187 -2.29 8.57 -17.03
CA ILE A 187 -2.86 7.22 -17.00
C ILE A 187 -3.87 7.04 -15.88
N GLY A 188 -3.55 7.50 -14.68
CA GLY A 188 -4.44 7.38 -13.52
C GLY A 188 -5.59 8.40 -13.57
N CYS A 189 -6.72 8.04 -12.97
CA CYS A 189 -7.85 8.96 -12.78
C CYS A 189 -7.42 10.11 -11.84
N PRO A 190 -7.78 11.37 -12.13
CA PRO A 190 -7.57 12.49 -11.22
C PRO A 190 -8.16 12.23 -9.83
N GLY A 191 -7.49 12.70 -8.77
CA GLY A 191 -7.80 12.34 -7.40
C GLY A 191 -9.23 12.60 -6.97
N ILE A 192 -9.76 13.79 -7.27
CA ILE A 192 -11.15 14.16 -6.91
C ILE A 192 -12.15 13.25 -7.63
N GLU A 193 -11.95 13.02 -8.92
CA GLU A 193 -12.82 12.14 -9.71
C GLU A 193 -12.77 10.70 -9.23
N ALA A 194 -11.56 10.22 -8.88
CA ALA A 194 -11.36 8.89 -8.32
C ALA A 194 -12.06 8.72 -6.97
N LEU A 195 -11.98 9.73 -6.09
CA LEU A 195 -12.67 9.72 -4.79
C LEU A 195 -14.19 9.67 -4.95
N ILE A 196 -14.76 10.50 -5.84
CA ILE A 196 -16.19 10.50 -6.13
C ILE A 196 -16.62 9.13 -6.69
N LEU A 197 -15.83 8.56 -7.61
CA LEU A 197 -16.12 7.24 -8.17
C LEU A 197 -16.13 6.16 -7.09
N VAL A 198 -15.09 6.11 -6.25
CA VAL A 198 -14.97 5.11 -5.17
C VAL A 198 -16.12 5.27 -4.18
N GLN A 199 -16.42 6.51 -3.74
CA GLN A 199 -17.55 6.82 -2.87
C GLN A 199 -18.86 6.29 -3.45
N ASN A 200 -19.17 6.61 -4.71
CA ASN A 200 -20.40 6.20 -5.36
C ASN A 200 -20.49 4.69 -5.56
N CYS A 201 -19.38 4.03 -5.92
CA CYS A 201 -19.34 2.58 -6.05
C CYS A 201 -19.61 1.90 -4.70
N LEU A 202 -18.91 2.31 -3.64
CA LEU A 202 -19.11 1.72 -2.31
C LEU A 202 -20.54 1.94 -1.81
N THR A 203 -21.11 3.13 -2.03
CA THR A 203 -22.52 3.41 -1.69
C THR A 203 -23.47 2.53 -2.50
N GLY A 204 -23.28 2.43 -3.81
CA GLY A 204 -24.13 1.63 -4.70
C GLY A 204 -24.11 0.13 -4.40
N PHE A 205 -23.01 -0.38 -3.84
CA PHE A 205 -22.87 -1.78 -3.40
C PHE A 205 -23.22 -2.00 -1.92
N GLY A 206 -23.63 -0.97 -1.16
CA GLY A 206 -23.93 -1.08 0.27
C GLY A 206 -22.70 -1.36 1.14
N LEU A 207 -21.51 -0.91 0.71
CA LEU A 207 -20.23 -1.17 1.37
C LEU A 207 -19.67 0.06 2.10
N ARG A 208 -20.24 1.26 1.85
CA ARG A 208 -19.64 2.51 2.25
C ARG A 208 -19.50 2.70 3.76
N ASP A 209 -20.45 2.25 4.53
CA ASP A 209 -20.45 2.42 5.98
C ASP A 209 -19.38 1.58 6.68
N ASP A 210 -19.00 0.46 6.07
CA ASP A 210 -18.02 -0.47 6.63
C ASP A 210 -16.58 -0.12 6.23
N ILE A 211 -16.38 0.66 5.16
CA ILE A 211 -15.06 0.92 4.57
C ILE A 211 -14.70 2.39 4.67
N LYS A 212 -13.57 2.70 5.31
CA LYS A 212 -13.05 4.07 5.35
C LYS A 212 -12.33 4.40 4.03
N ILE A 213 -12.49 5.63 3.53
CA ILE A 213 -11.76 6.14 2.37
C ILE A 213 -10.68 7.09 2.86
N ILE A 214 -9.46 6.90 2.37
CA ILE A 214 -8.30 7.77 2.63
C ILE A 214 -7.86 8.37 1.30
N ALA A 215 -7.85 9.69 1.21
CA ALA A 215 -7.37 10.41 0.03
C ALA A 215 -5.84 10.56 0.09
N THR A 216 -5.17 10.36 -1.04
CA THR A 216 -3.73 10.59 -1.17
C THR A 216 -3.39 11.05 -2.59
N GLY A 217 -2.18 11.60 -2.77
CA GLY A 217 -1.74 12.17 -4.02
C GLY A 217 -1.92 13.69 -4.05
N LYS A 218 -0.84 14.44 -3.84
CA LYS A 218 -0.78 15.92 -3.87
C LYS A 218 -1.87 16.64 -3.06
N VAL A 219 -2.31 16.07 -1.95
CA VAL A 219 -3.16 16.76 -0.99
C VAL A 219 -2.29 17.77 -0.24
N THR A 220 -2.49 19.06 -0.51
CA THR A 220 -1.60 20.13 -0.03
C THR A 220 -2.21 20.98 1.10
N ALA A 221 -3.53 20.89 1.31
CA ALA A 221 -4.22 21.60 2.37
C ALA A 221 -5.48 20.86 2.81
N GLY A 222 -5.92 21.06 4.05
CA GLY A 222 -7.14 20.47 4.58
C GLY A 222 -8.41 20.84 3.81
N SER A 223 -8.41 22.01 3.14
CA SER A 223 -9.50 22.43 2.25
C SER A 223 -9.58 21.65 0.91
N ALA A 224 -8.56 20.81 0.63
CA ALA A 224 -8.56 19.93 -0.55
C ALA A 224 -9.24 18.58 -0.28
N GLN A 225 -9.76 18.38 0.91
CA GLN A 225 -10.52 17.20 1.34
C GLN A 225 -12.01 17.51 1.25
#